data_0ed7a6b40cc37d62fb8575237b676fb4
#
_entry.id   0ed7a6b40cc37d62fb8575237b676fb4
#
_cell.length_a   1.000
_cell.length_b   1.000
_cell.length_c   1.000
_cell.angle_alpha   90.00
_cell.angle_beta   90.00
_cell.angle_gamma   90.00
#
_symmetry.space_group_name_H-M   'P 1'
#
loop_
_entity.id
_entity.type
_entity.pdbx_description
1 polymer ?
#
loop_
_entity_poly.entity_id
_entity_poly.type
_entity_poly.pdbx_seq_one_letter_code
_entity_poly.pdbx_strand_id
1 'polypeptide(L)'
;MSSPTEVVSPAWQWLGIELVETGEGSAVVEMTPTADMANHAGFVHGGMISALADSAMGRSLRTIKPAVVRAMSFDLKLSFISAAKVGETLRATGGVVHAGRRTAVTECRVEAAGRLVATASGTFAITREKE
;
A
#
# COMPACT_ATOMS: atom_id res chain seq x y z
N MET A 1 16.63 6.36 5.28
CA MET A 1 17.27 6.71 4.00
C MET A 1 17.22 5.53 3.04
N SER A 2 16.86 5.79 1.80
CA SER A 2 16.83 4.72 0.79
C SER A 2 18.24 4.22 0.49
N SER A 3 18.35 2.92 0.26
CA SER A 3 19.56 2.34 -0.30
C SER A 3 19.78 2.88 -1.72
N PRO A 4 21.04 3.13 -2.14
CA PRO A 4 21.31 3.52 -3.53
C PRO A 4 20.81 2.51 -4.56
N THR A 5 20.59 1.25 -4.13
CA THR A 5 20.07 0.19 -5.00
C THR A 5 18.54 0.09 -4.95
N GLU A 6 17.91 0.85 -4.07
CA GLU A 6 16.45 0.85 -3.97
C GLU A 6 15.85 1.62 -5.15
N VAL A 7 14.99 0.94 -5.89
CA VAL A 7 14.33 1.53 -7.05
C VAL A 7 12.90 1.90 -6.66
N VAL A 8 12.58 3.18 -6.80
CA VAL A 8 11.22 3.65 -6.58
C VAL A 8 10.37 3.26 -7.77
N SER A 9 9.21 2.67 -7.52
CA SER A 9 8.27 2.27 -8.57
C SER A 9 7.86 3.47 -9.41
N PRO A 10 7.91 3.36 -10.75
CA PRO A 10 7.37 4.42 -11.62
C PRO A 10 5.93 4.78 -11.29
N ALA A 11 5.11 3.80 -10.92
CA ALA A 11 3.72 4.06 -10.51
C ALA A 11 3.66 4.93 -9.25
N TRP A 12 4.54 4.69 -8.29
CA TRP A 12 4.62 5.53 -7.09
C TRP A 12 4.97 6.97 -7.44
N GLN A 13 5.94 7.15 -8.34
CA GLN A 13 6.33 8.48 -8.78
C GLN A 13 5.18 9.20 -9.47
N TRP A 14 4.48 8.50 -10.34
CA TRP A 14 3.35 9.05 -11.08
C TRP A 14 2.19 9.42 -10.15
N LEU A 15 1.87 8.55 -9.19
CA LEU A 15 0.76 8.77 -8.25
C LEU A 15 1.12 9.65 -7.07
N GLY A 16 2.41 9.92 -6.87
CA GLY A 16 2.88 10.70 -5.72
C GLY A 16 2.79 9.92 -4.41
N ILE A 17 2.96 8.60 -4.46
CA ILE A 17 2.98 7.76 -3.25
C ILE A 17 4.34 7.90 -2.58
N GLU A 18 4.34 8.19 -1.29
CA GLU A 18 5.55 8.35 -0.50
C GLU A 18 5.55 7.41 0.69
N LEU A 19 6.71 6.82 0.96
CA LEU A 19 6.91 6.02 2.16
C LEU A 19 7.12 6.95 3.34
N VAL A 20 6.31 6.80 4.38
CA VAL A 20 6.36 7.66 5.57
C VAL A 20 7.17 7.00 6.69
N GLU A 21 6.86 5.73 6.97
CA GLU A 21 7.58 4.99 8.02
C GLU A 21 7.44 3.50 7.80
N THR A 22 8.36 2.73 8.40
CA THR A 22 8.29 1.27 8.41
C THR A 22 8.57 0.77 9.81
N GLY A 23 8.00 -0.38 10.13
CA GLY A 23 8.33 -1.17 11.30
C GLY A 23 8.47 -2.61 10.87
N GLU A 24 8.77 -3.50 11.78
CA GLU A 24 8.82 -4.93 11.45
C GLU A 24 7.41 -5.42 11.13
N GLY A 25 7.20 -5.81 9.89
CA GLY A 25 5.91 -6.26 9.40
C GLY A 25 4.90 -5.14 9.14
N SER A 26 5.34 -3.89 9.04
CA SER A 26 4.43 -2.78 8.79
C SER A 26 5.06 -1.70 7.90
N ALA A 27 4.21 -0.98 7.18
CA ALA A 27 4.64 0.16 6.38
C ALA A 27 3.49 1.16 6.27
N VAL A 28 3.83 2.44 6.32
CA VAL A 28 2.89 3.53 6.14
C VAL A 28 3.30 4.30 4.89
N VAL A 29 2.35 4.47 3.97
CA VAL A 29 2.54 5.27 2.77
C VAL A 29 1.43 6.30 2.68
N GLU A 30 1.72 7.41 2.00
CA GLU A 30 0.76 8.50 1.82
C GLU A 30 0.65 8.88 0.35
N MET A 31 -0.52 9.40 -0.01
CA MET A 31 -0.79 9.94 -1.35
C MET A 31 -1.79 11.07 -1.20
N THR A 32 -1.52 12.19 -1.89
CA THR A 32 -2.47 13.30 -1.96
C THR A 32 -3.05 13.32 -3.37
N PRO A 33 -4.28 12.80 -3.56
CA PRO A 33 -4.88 12.68 -4.89
C PRO A 33 -5.08 14.03 -5.56
N THR A 34 -4.83 14.04 -6.87
CA THR A 34 -5.03 15.19 -7.74
C THR A 34 -6.36 15.06 -8.48
N ALA A 35 -6.76 16.11 -9.18
CA ALA A 35 -8.07 16.15 -9.86
C ALA A 35 -8.24 15.05 -10.92
N ASP A 36 -7.14 14.64 -11.56
CA ASP A 36 -7.19 13.58 -12.58
C ASP A 36 -7.35 12.18 -11.99
N MET A 37 -7.32 12.04 -10.67
CA MET A 37 -7.59 10.79 -9.97
C MET A 37 -9.05 10.66 -9.51
N ALA A 38 -9.87 11.62 -9.87
CA ALA A 38 -11.28 11.65 -9.46
C ALA A 38 -12.14 10.77 -10.36
N ASN A 39 -13.21 10.24 -9.78
CA ASN A 39 -14.26 9.56 -10.53
C ASN A 39 -15.24 10.63 -11.09
N HIS A 40 -16.26 10.17 -11.82
CA HIS A 40 -17.25 11.09 -12.42
C HIS A 40 -18.07 11.88 -11.40
N ALA A 41 -18.08 11.45 -10.13
CA ALA A 41 -18.79 12.16 -9.06
C ALA A 41 -17.89 13.17 -8.33
N GLY A 42 -16.60 13.28 -8.71
CA GLY A 42 -15.67 14.24 -8.12
C GLY A 42 -14.93 13.75 -6.89
N PHE A 43 -15.11 12.48 -6.50
CA PHE A 43 -14.35 11.87 -5.41
C PHE A 43 -13.19 11.06 -5.96
N VAL A 44 -12.24 10.74 -5.10
CA VAL A 44 -11.09 9.90 -5.49
C VAL A 44 -11.58 8.55 -5.99
N HIS A 45 -11.11 8.17 -7.18
CA HIS A 45 -11.47 6.89 -7.80
C HIS A 45 -10.99 5.73 -6.93
N GLY A 46 -11.86 4.72 -6.74
CA GLY A 46 -11.53 3.55 -5.92
C GLY A 46 -10.27 2.81 -6.38
N GLY A 47 -10.00 2.83 -7.68
CA GLY A 47 -8.76 2.25 -8.23
C GLY A 47 -7.50 2.91 -7.71
N MET A 48 -7.54 4.22 -7.44
CA MET A 48 -6.41 4.95 -6.87
C MET A 48 -6.21 4.59 -5.40
N ILE A 49 -7.29 4.45 -4.66
CA ILE A 49 -7.24 4.00 -3.25
C ILE A 49 -6.70 2.58 -3.19
N SER A 50 -7.09 1.73 -4.14
CA SER A 50 -6.61 0.35 -4.25
C SER A 50 -5.11 0.29 -4.50
N ALA A 51 -4.60 1.16 -5.37
CA ALA A 51 -3.16 1.25 -5.66
C ALA A 51 -2.39 1.64 -4.40
N LEU A 52 -2.91 2.58 -3.62
CA LEU A 52 -2.28 3.01 -2.38
C LEU A 52 -2.26 1.86 -1.34
N ALA A 53 -3.38 1.17 -1.17
CA ALA A 53 -3.48 0.06 -0.23
C ALA A 53 -2.55 -1.09 -0.62
N ASP A 54 -2.53 -1.47 -1.90
CA ASP A 54 -1.63 -2.50 -2.42
C ASP A 54 -0.17 -2.12 -2.14
N SER A 55 0.17 -0.86 -2.35
CA SER A 55 1.52 -0.35 -2.12
C SER A 55 1.94 -0.47 -0.65
N ALA A 56 1.05 -0.12 0.27
CA ALA A 56 1.32 -0.23 1.71
C ALA A 56 1.54 -1.69 2.12
N MET A 57 0.67 -2.58 1.63
CA MET A 57 0.76 -4.00 1.94
C MET A 57 2.04 -4.63 1.37
N GLY A 58 2.33 -4.36 0.10
CA GLY A 58 3.54 -4.87 -0.54
C GLY A 58 4.80 -4.37 0.16
N ARG A 59 4.82 -3.08 0.54
CA ARG A 59 5.98 -2.50 1.21
C ARG A 59 6.19 -3.07 2.60
N SER A 60 5.11 -3.44 3.31
CA SER A 60 5.22 -4.05 4.64
C SER A 60 5.99 -5.38 4.59
N LEU A 61 5.86 -6.12 3.49
CA LEU A 61 6.56 -7.38 3.30
C LEU A 61 8.07 -7.21 3.15
N ARG A 62 8.53 -6.02 2.76
CA ARG A 62 9.96 -5.73 2.62
C ARG A 62 10.65 -5.52 3.95
N THR A 63 9.93 -5.56 5.05
CA THR A 63 10.45 -5.28 6.40
C THR A 63 10.70 -6.55 7.22
N ILE A 64 10.30 -7.72 6.73
CA ILE A 64 10.41 -8.98 7.47
C ILE A 64 11.65 -9.77 7.08
N LYS A 65 12.00 -10.77 7.90
CA LYS A 65 13.16 -11.66 7.68
C LYS A 65 12.69 -13.11 7.58
N PRO A 66 13.32 -13.96 6.76
CA PRO A 66 14.33 -13.60 5.76
C PRO A 66 13.78 -12.63 4.73
N ALA A 67 14.64 -11.78 4.17
CA ALA A 67 14.20 -10.67 3.34
C ALA A 67 13.34 -11.11 2.16
N VAL A 68 12.26 -10.38 1.94
CA VAL A 68 11.40 -10.55 0.77
C VAL A 68 11.98 -9.67 -0.34
N VAL A 69 12.45 -10.30 -1.41
CA VAL A 69 13.09 -9.60 -2.53
C VAL A 69 12.11 -9.31 -3.65
N ARG A 70 10.99 -10.02 -3.69
CA ARG A 70 9.91 -9.78 -4.65
C ARG A 70 8.58 -10.11 -3.99
N ALA A 71 7.61 -9.25 -4.19
CA ALA A 71 6.24 -9.46 -3.72
C ALA A 71 5.28 -8.96 -4.79
N MET A 72 4.33 -9.81 -5.18
CA MET A 72 3.31 -9.44 -6.15
C MET A 72 1.96 -9.91 -5.64
N SER A 73 1.01 -8.98 -5.54
CA SER A 73 -0.35 -9.33 -5.13
C SER A 73 -1.04 -10.13 -6.23
N PHE A 74 -1.74 -11.18 -5.84
CA PHE A 74 -2.58 -11.95 -6.76
C PHE A 74 -4.02 -12.03 -6.29
N ASP A 75 -4.32 -11.50 -5.12
CA ASP A 75 -5.68 -11.38 -4.61
C ASP A 75 -5.72 -10.12 -3.73
N LEU A 76 -6.61 -9.21 -4.07
CA LEU A 76 -6.73 -7.92 -3.39
C LEU A 76 -8.20 -7.62 -3.18
N LYS A 77 -8.59 -7.46 -1.93
CA LYS A 77 -9.96 -7.13 -1.56
C LYS A 77 -9.98 -5.82 -0.81
N LEU A 78 -10.83 -4.89 -1.24
CA LEU A 78 -11.07 -3.65 -0.53
C LEU A 78 -12.53 -3.51 -0.15
N SER A 79 -12.75 -2.89 0.99
CA SER A 79 -14.07 -2.39 1.39
C SER A 79 -13.95 -0.88 1.50
N PHE A 80 -14.72 -0.16 0.71
CA PHE A 80 -14.75 1.31 0.73
C PHE A 80 -15.76 1.76 1.76
N ILE A 81 -15.30 2.50 2.76
CA ILE A 81 -16.10 2.87 3.94
C ILE A 81 -16.64 4.29 3.79
N SER A 82 -15.80 5.22 3.36
CA SER A 82 -16.20 6.61 3.14
C SER A 82 -15.51 7.19 1.91
N ALA A 83 -16.11 8.21 1.31
CA ALA A 83 -15.54 8.87 0.14
C ALA A 83 -14.31 9.68 0.53
N ALA A 84 -13.29 9.66 -0.32
CA ALA A 84 -12.11 10.50 -0.19
C ALA A 84 -12.21 11.65 -1.16
N LYS A 85 -11.79 12.83 -0.73
CA LYS A 85 -11.82 14.04 -1.54
C LYS A 85 -10.46 14.28 -2.19
N VAL A 86 -10.49 14.80 -3.42
CA VAL A 86 -9.28 15.29 -4.08
C VAL A 86 -8.63 16.34 -3.18
N GLY A 87 -7.31 16.24 -3.02
CA GLY A 87 -6.55 17.16 -2.17
C GLY A 87 -6.38 16.72 -0.72
N GLU A 88 -7.16 15.74 -0.25
CA GLU A 88 -6.94 15.15 1.08
C GLU A 88 -5.75 14.23 1.04
N THR A 89 -4.90 14.25 2.06
CA THR A 89 -3.82 13.28 2.18
C THR A 89 -4.39 11.96 2.69
N LEU A 90 -4.24 10.91 1.88
CA LEU A 90 -4.64 9.55 2.25
C LEU A 90 -3.43 8.85 2.85
N ARG A 91 -3.62 8.24 4.01
CA ARG A 91 -2.58 7.51 4.73
C ARG A 91 -2.96 6.04 4.80
N ALA A 92 -2.15 5.18 4.21
CA ALA A 92 -2.37 3.74 4.22
C ALA A 92 -1.35 3.08 5.14
N THR A 93 -1.85 2.32 6.09
CA THR A 93 -1.03 1.53 7.01
C THR A 93 -1.21 0.07 6.66
N GLY A 94 -0.16 -0.53 6.10
CA GLY A 94 -0.13 -1.93 5.74
C GLY A 94 0.56 -2.76 6.81
N GLY A 95 0.09 -3.99 6.98
CA GLY A 95 0.67 -4.91 7.95
C GLY A 95 0.67 -6.34 7.45
N VAL A 96 1.68 -7.11 7.86
CA VAL A 96 1.79 -8.52 7.56
C VAL A 96 0.99 -9.30 8.60
N VAL A 97 0.01 -10.06 8.14
CA VAL A 97 -0.77 -10.96 9.00
C VAL A 97 -0.05 -12.27 9.16
N HIS A 98 0.44 -12.82 8.04
CA HIS A 98 1.16 -14.09 8.01
C HIS A 98 2.05 -14.15 6.79
N ALA A 99 3.26 -14.62 6.95
CA ALA A 99 4.17 -14.82 5.83
C ALA A 99 4.77 -16.21 5.88
N GLY A 100 4.49 -16.99 4.84
CA GLY A 100 5.11 -18.27 4.59
C GLY A 100 6.35 -18.14 3.72
N ARG A 101 6.75 -19.22 3.08
CA ARG A 101 7.92 -19.20 2.18
C ARG A 101 7.59 -18.58 0.82
N ARG A 102 6.39 -18.79 0.30
CA ARG A 102 6.00 -18.41 -1.06
C ARG A 102 4.79 -17.49 -1.12
N THR A 103 4.02 -17.43 -0.06
CA THR A 103 2.83 -16.60 0.01
C THR A 103 2.76 -15.86 1.32
N ALA A 104 2.11 -14.72 1.30
CA ALA A 104 1.90 -13.91 2.50
C ALA A 104 0.51 -13.29 2.45
N VAL A 105 -0.09 -13.13 3.62
CA VAL A 105 -1.37 -12.45 3.80
C VAL A 105 -1.10 -11.15 4.51
N THR A 106 -1.69 -10.07 3.99
CA THR A 106 -1.51 -8.72 4.50
C THR A 106 -2.85 -8.04 4.70
N GLU A 107 -2.84 -6.97 5.47
CA GLU A 107 -4.02 -6.13 5.68
C GLU A 107 -3.63 -4.66 5.64
N CYS A 108 -4.62 -3.79 5.45
CA CYS A 108 -4.37 -2.35 5.34
C CYS A 108 -5.59 -1.55 5.78
N ARG A 109 -5.32 -0.38 6.36
CA ARG A 109 -6.32 0.64 6.63
C ARG A 109 -5.91 1.89 5.90
N VAL A 110 -6.86 2.52 5.22
CA VAL A 110 -6.66 3.81 4.55
C VAL A 110 -7.49 4.85 5.27
N GLU A 111 -6.85 5.92 5.71
CA GLU A 111 -7.48 6.97 6.49
C GLU A 111 -7.19 8.34 5.88
N ALA A 112 -8.10 9.28 6.11
CA ALA A 112 -7.94 10.68 5.74
C ALA A 112 -8.57 11.54 6.81
N ALA A 113 -7.82 12.52 7.33
CA ALA A 113 -8.32 13.47 8.34
C ALA A 113 -8.98 12.75 9.54
N GLY A 114 -8.40 11.65 9.99
CA GLY A 114 -8.90 10.90 11.15
C GLY A 114 -10.12 10.01 10.87
N ARG A 115 -10.59 9.93 9.62
CA ARG A 115 -11.72 9.07 9.29
C ARG A 115 -11.25 7.88 8.44
N LEU A 116 -11.90 6.74 8.63
CA LEU A 116 -11.60 5.53 7.87
C LEU A 116 -12.19 5.64 6.46
N VAL A 117 -11.33 5.51 5.45
CA VAL A 117 -11.72 5.57 4.04
C VAL A 117 -11.94 4.17 3.48
N ALA A 118 -11.03 3.25 3.79
CA ALA A 118 -11.10 1.88 3.30
C ALA A 118 -10.35 0.92 4.20
N THR A 119 -10.76 -0.34 4.14
CA THR A 119 -9.97 -1.45 4.68
C THR A 119 -9.63 -2.38 3.54
N ALA A 120 -8.52 -3.08 3.65
CA ALA A 120 -8.07 -3.99 2.60
C ALA A 120 -7.40 -5.22 3.17
N SER A 121 -7.45 -6.28 2.39
CA SER A 121 -6.62 -7.47 2.61
C SER A 121 -6.04 -7.88 1.27
N GLY A 122 -4.84 -8.46 1.29
CA GLY A 122 -4.18 -8.89 0.08
C GLY A 122 -3.34 -10.13 0.32
N THR A 123 -3.31 -11.00 -0.67
CA THR A 123 -2.44 -12.17 -0.67
C THR A 123 -1.36 -11.95 -1.74
N PHE A 124 -0.13 -12.19 -1.37
CA PHE A 124 1.03 -11.93 -2.20
C PHE A 124 1.81 -13.21 -2.46
N ALA A 125 2.25 -13.36 -3.71
CA ALA A 125 3.30 -14.31 -4.03
C ALA A 125 4.63 -13.63 -3.68
N ILE A 126 5.46 -14.31 -2.89
CA ILE A 126 6.72 -13.72 -2.43
C ILE A 126 7.90 -14.60 -2.79
N THR A 127 9.05 -13.97 -2.99
CA THR A 127 10.35 -14.64 -3.12
C THR A 127 11.23 -14.07 -2.02
N ARG A 128 11.81 -14.96 -1.21
CA ARG A 128 12.65 -14.57 -0.08
C ARG A 128 14.10 -14.91 -0.36
N GLU A 129 14.99 -14.19 0.30
CA GLU A 129 16.41 -14.55 0.29
C GLU A 129 16.59 -15.91 0.95
N LYS A 130 17.60 -16.64 0.49
CA LYS A 130 18.01 -17.89 1.16
C LYS A 130 18.65 -17.54 2.49
N GLU A 131 18.35 -18.35 3.48
CA GLU A 131 18.98 -18.23 4.78
C GLU A 131 20.44 -18.68 4.74
#